data_26fb9b96ab685afbabf9de13e80b00ee
#
_entry.id   26fb9b96ab685afbabf9de13e80b00ee
#
_cell.length_a   1.000
_cell.length_b   1.000
_cell.length_c   1.000
_cell.angle_alpha   90.00
_cell.angle_beta   90.00
_cell.angle_gamma   90.00
#
_symmetry.space_group_name_H-M   'P 1'
#
loop_
_entity.id
_entity.type
_entity.pdbx_description
1 polymer ?
#
loop_
_entity_poly.entity_id
_entity_poly.type
_entity_poly.pdbx_seq_one_letter_code
_entity_poly.pdbx_strand_id
1 'polypeptide(L)'
;KDGSLTPCEFINVESEFAAMSVAIGSSAAGARTYTATASQGLLFMAEAVYNASGLGLPIVMTVANRAIGAPINIWNDHSDSMSQRDCGWIQLFAETNQEALDLHIQAFKIAEEMSLPVMVCMDGFILTHAYERVDMPTQAQVDAFLPPYEPRQVLDPSDPVSIGAMVGPEAF
;
A
#
# COMPACT_ATOMS: atom_id res chain seq x y z
N LYS A 1 -15.88 1.22 15.19
CA LYS A 1 -16.60 2.22 14.35
C LYS A 1 -17.36 3.15 15.30
N ASP A 2 -16.72 4.21 15.73
CA ASP A 2 -17.31 5.23 16.62
C ASP A 2 -17.93 6.41 15.84
N GLY A 3 -17.88 6.39 14.51
CA GLY A 3 -18.40 7.45 13.64
C GLY A 3 -17.56 8.72 13.58
N SER A 4 -16.36 8.71 14.20
CA SER A 4 -15.46 9.87 14.21
C SER A 4 -14.69 10.06 12.91
N LEU A 5 -14.62 9.01 12.09
CA LEU A 5 -13.95 9.04 10.78
C LEU A 5 -14.98 9.26 9.67
N THR A 6 -14.59 10.01 8.65
CA THR A 6 -15.28 10.06 7.35
C THR A 6 -15.54 8.65 6.84
N PRO A 7 -16.52 8.41 5.95
CA PRO A 7 -16.85 7.08 5.46
C PRO A 7 -15.60 6.28 5.07
N CYS A 8 -15.27 5.31 5.92
CA CYS A 8 -14.14 4.41 5.71
C CYS A 8 -14.66 2.99 5.85
N GLU A 9 -14.50 2.20 4.81
CA GLU A 9 -14.84 0.78 4.84
C GLU A 9 -13.63 -0.04 5.26
N PHE A 10 -13.80 -0.88 6.27
CA PHE A 10 -12.83 -1.86 6.69
C PHE A 10 -13.34 -3.26 6.32
N ILE A 11 -12.60 -3.92 5.45
CA ILE A 11 -13.00 -5.21 4.87
C ILE A 11 -12.05 -6.30 5.36
N ASN A 12 -12.60 -7.31 6.03
CA ASN A 12 -11.87 -8.53 6.36
C ASN A 12 -11.99 -9.54 5.22
N VAL A 13 -10.88 -10.15 4.87
CA VAL A 13 -10.78 -11.16 3.82
C VAL A 13 -10.06 -12.40 4.35
N GLU A 14 -10.13 -13.51 3.63
CA GLU A 14 -9.60 -14.81 4.04
C GLU A 14 -8.10 -14.98 3.77
N SER A 15 -7.50 -14.13 2.94
CA SER A 15 -6.09 -14.25 2.57
C SER A 15 -5.47 -12.92 2.14
N GLU A 16 -4.15 -12.87 2.14
CA GLU A 16 -3.39 -11.71 1.67
C GLU A 16 -3.62 -11.46 0.17
N PHE A 17 -3.73 -12.52 -0.62
CA PHE A 17 -4.05 -12.40 -2.04
C PHE A 17 -5.42 -11.73 -2.25
N ALA A 18 -6.43 -12.14 -1.48
CA ALA A 18 -7.74 -11.51 -1.50
C ALA A 18 -7.69 -10.05 -1.03
N ALA A 19 -6.86 -9.73 -0.02
CA ALA A 19 -6.69 -8.36 0.46
C ALA A 19 -6.18 -7.42 -0.65
N MET A 20 -5.14 -7.84 -1.38
CA MET A 20 -4.62 -7.05 -2.49
C MET A 20 -5.61 -6.98 -3.66
N SER A 21 -6.34 -8.07 -3.94
CA SER A 21 -7.37 -8.08 -5.00
C SER A 21 -8.50 -7.09 -4.69
N VAL A 22 -8.95 -7.04 -3.43
CA VAL A 22 -9.94 -6.04 -2.97
C VAL A 22 -9.36 -4.62 -3.06
N ALA A 23 -8.10 -4.43 -2.67
CA ALA A 23 -7.42 -3.14 -2.78
C ALA A 23 -7.36 -2.65 -4.24
N ILE A 24 -7.02 -3.54 -5.18
CA ILE A 24 -7.02 -3.25 -6.61
C ILE A 24 -8.42 -2.82 -7.07
N GLY A 25 -9.45 -3.59 -6.76
CA GLY A 25 -10.83 -3.27 -7.14
C GLY A 25 -11.32 -1.94 -6.55
N SER A 26 -11.02 -1.69 -5.28
CA SER A 26 -11.39 -0.44 -4.60
C SER A 26 -10.67 0.77 -5.19
N SER A 27 -9.37 0.65 -5.46
CA SER A 27 -8.58 1.72 -6.08
C SER A 27 -9.05 1.99 -7.52
N ALA A 28 -9.33 0.96 -8.30
CA ALA A 28 -9.88 1.09 -9.64
C ALA A 28 -11.28 1.73 -9.67
N ALA A 29 -12.07 1.56 -8.60
CA ALA A 29 -13.35 2.24 -8.41
C ALA A 29 -13.21 3.69 -7.87
N GLY A 30 -11.98 4.21 -7.74
CA GLY A 30 -11.72 5.59 -7.34
C GLY A 30 -11.58 5.82 -5.84
N ALA A 31 -11.50 4.78 -5.02
CA ALA A 31 -11.29 4.93 -3.60
C ALA A 31 -9.80 5.07 -3.24
N ARG A 32 -9.48 5.94 -2.27
CA ARG A 32 -8.18 5.93 -1.60
C ARG A 32 -8.04 4.64 -0.80
N THR A 33 -7.03 3.85 -1.09
CA THR A 33 -6.95 2.45 -0.64
C THR A 33 -5.65 2.17 0.11
N TYR A 34 -5.80 1.41 1.20
CA TYR A 34 -4.68 1.01 2.05
C TYR A 34 -4.81 -0.47 2.46
N THR A 35 -3.67 -1.14 2.55
CA THR A 35 -3.56 -2.50 3.10
C THR A 35 -2.26 -2.67 3.89
N ALA A 36 -2.10 -3.79 4.58
CA ALA A 36 -0.88 -4.09 5.32
C ALA A 36 -0.58 -5.58 5.27
N THR A 37 0.70 -5.92 5.27
CA THR A 37 1.16 -7.32 5.25
C THR A 37 2.55 -7.47 5.86
N ALA A 38 3.08 -8.68 5.86
CA ALA A 38 4.43 -9.03 6.32
C ALA A 38 4.88 -10.35 5.71
N SER A 39 6.19 -10.51 5.46
CA SER A 39 6.84 -11.80 5.16
C SER A 39 6.11 -12.64 4.08
N GLN A 40 5.68 -13.84 4.44
CA GLN A 40 4.99 -14.76 3.54
C GLN A 40 3.69 -14.19 2.96
N GLY A 41 2.99 -13.32 3.71
CA GLY A 41 1.80 -12.66 3.21
C GLY A 41 2.08 -11.78 2.00
N LEU A 42 3.21 -11.05 2.00
CA LEU A 42 3.64 -10.27 0.84
C LEU A 42 3.93 -11.18 -0.36
N LEU A 43 4.60 -12.32 -0.14
CA LEU A 43 4.87 -13.27 -1.21
C LEU A 43 3.60 -13.94 -1.73
N PHE A 44 2.63 -14.20 -0.85
CA PHE A 44 1.37 -14.81 -1.25
C PHE A 44 0.53 -13.89 -2.15
N MET A 45 0.66 -12.58 -2.02
CA MET A 45 -0.02 -11.62 -2.90
C MET A 45 0.83 -11.14 -4.09
N ALA A 46 2.01 -11.72 -4.34
CA ALA A 46 3.00 -11.21 -5.29
C ALA A 46 2.42 -10.94 -6.69
N GLU A 47 1.63 -11.85 -7.26
CA GLU A 47 1.00 -11.63 -8.57
C GLU A 47 0.12 -10.38 -8.58
N ALA A 48 -0.71 -10.22 -7.54
CA ALA A 48 -1.58 -9.05 -7.40
C ALA A 48 -0.78 -7.76 -7.18
N VAL A 49 0.38 -7.84 -6.50
CA VAL A 49 1.31 -6.71 -6.33
C VAL A 49 1.84 -6.23 -7.69
N TYR A 50 2.29 -7.14 -8.56
CA TYR A 50 2.69 -6.78 -9.93
C TYR A 50 1.53 -6.19 -10.73
N ASN A 51 0.33 -6.76 -10.60
CA ASN A 51 -0.85 -6.25 -11.28
C ASN A 51 -1.21 -4.82 -10.84
N ALA A 52 -1.12 -4.51 -9.56
CA ALA A 52 -1.43 -3.17 -9.03
C ALA A 52 -0.55 -2.08 -9.66
N SER A 53 0.76 -2.33 -9.82
CA SER A 53 1.67 -1.40 -10.48
C SER A 53 1.44 -1.33 -11.99
N GLY A 54 1.24 -2.47 -12.63
CA GLY A 54 0.94 -2.52 -14.07
C GLY A 54 -0.37 -1.82 -14.44
N LEU A 55 -1.34 -1.76 -13.52
CA LEU A 55 -2.60 -1.02 -13.66
C LEU A 55 -2.46 0.47 -13.30
N GLY A 56 -1.34 0.90 -12.74
CA GLY A 56 -1.14 2.30 -12.33
C GLY A 56 -2.04 2.73 -11.17
N LEU A 57 -2.30 1.85 -10.20
CA LEU A 57 -3.22 2.11 -9.10
C LEU A 57 -2.49 2.64 -7.86
N PRO A 58 -2.87 3.81 -7.32
CA PRO A 58 -2.22 4.43 -6.17
C PRO A 58 -2.64 3.78 -4.85
N ILE A 59 -2.16 2.57 -4.61
CA ILE A 59 -2.40 1.82 -3.39
C ILE A 59 -1.23 2.05 -2.43
N VAL A 60 -1.51 2.32 -1.16
CA VAL A 60 -0.48 2.37 -0.11
C VAL A 60 -0.54 1.08 0.71
N MET A 61 0.62 0.48 0.94
CA MET A 61 0.73 -0.75 1.72
C MET A 61 1.82 -0.62 2.79
N THR A 62 1.50 -1.00 4.01
CA THR A 62 2.52 -1.21 5.05
C THR A 62 3.10 -2.62 4.93
N VAL A 63 4.41 -2.72 5.00
CA VAL A 63 5.11 -4.01 5.13
C VAL A 63 5.89 -4.00 6.46
N ALA A 64 5.44 -4.83 7.41
CA ALA A 64 6.20 -5.10 8.63
C ALA A 64 7.24 -6.18 8.32
N ASN A 65 8.44 -5.74 7.91
CA ASN A 65 9.47 -6.60 7.35
C ASN A 65 9.92 -7.71 8.29
N ARG A 66 9.86 -8.93 7.82
CA ARG A 66 10.33 -10.14 8.50
C ARG A 66 10.92 -11.10 7.48
N ALA A 67 11.83 -11.96 7.93
CA ALA A 67 12.40 -13.01 7.10
C ALA A 67 11.31 -13.89 6.47
N ILE A 68 11.51 -14.27 5.23
CA ILE A 68 10.76 -15.33 4.57
C ILE A 68 11.16 -16.66 5.20
N GLY A 69 10.20 -17.52 5.46
CA GLY A 69 10.33 -18.74 6.25
C GLY A 69 11.56 -19.61 6.02
N ALA A 70 11.76 -20.56 6.86
CA ALA A 70 12.77 -21.56 7.09
C ALA A 70 14.26 -21.14 6.89
N PRO A 71 14.95 -20.62 7.91
CA PRO A 71 14.45 -20.36 9.25
C PRO A 71 13.69 -19.03 9.32
N ILE A 72 12.57 -19.01 10.00
CA ILE A 72 11.82 -17.77 10.21
C ILE A 72 12.53 -16.89 11.25
N ASN A 73 12.55 -15.59 10.97
CA ASN A 73 12.98 -14.56 11.91
C ASN A 73 11.92 -13.46 11.93
N ILE A 74 11.39 -13.15 13.11
CA ILE A 74 10.34 -12.14 13.28
C ILE A 74 10.88 -10.72 13.53
N TRP A 75 12.20 -10.59 13.77
CA TRP A 75 12.86 -9.30 13.85
C TRP A 75 13.11 -8.73 12.45
N ASN A 76 13.81 -7.62 12.38
CA ASN A 76 14.09 -6.95 11.14
C ASN A 76 14.80 -7.86 10.12
N ASP A 77 14.17 -8.00 8.99
CA ASP A 77 14.73 -8.65 7.81
C ASP A 77 13.96 -8.15 6.59
N HIS A 78 14.65 -7.65 5.59
CA HIS A 78 14.04 -7.06 4.41
C HIS A 78 13.93 -8.02 3.22
N SER A 79 14.17 -9.31 3.42
CA SER A 79 14.07 -10.31 2.34
C SER A 79 12.69 -10.36 1.68
N ASP A 80 11.63 -10.08 2.44
CA ASP A 80 10.26 -10.00 1.93
C ASP A 80 10.09 -8.86 0.93
N SER A 81 10.33 -7.60 1.31
CA SER A 81 10.20 -6.44 0.42
C SER A 81 11.26 -6.45 -0.68
N MET A 82 12.50 -6.88 -0.39
CA MET A 82 13.55 -6.97 -1.39
C MET A 82 13.25 -8.02 -2.47
N SER A 83 12.52 -9.08 -2.14
CA SER A 83 12.04 -10.06 -3.13
C SER A 83 11.08 -9.43 -4.16
N GLN A 84 10.47 -8.29 -3.83
CA GLN A 84 9.52 -7.54 -4.64
C GLN A 84 10.13 -6.28 -5.29
N ARG A 85 11.46 -6.14 -5.32
CA ARG A 85 12.14 -4.95 -5.87
C ARG A 85 11.80 -4.63 -7.33
N ASP A 86 11.44 -5.64 -8.10
CA ASP A 86 11.13 -5.52 -9.53
C ASP A 86 9.62 -5.40 -9.82
N CYS A 87 8.77 -5.32 -8.77
CA CYS A 87 7.31 -5.32 -8.93
C CYS A 87 6.71 -3.98 -9.36
N GLY A 88 7.53 -2.93 -9.54
CA GLY A 88 7.06 -1.60 -9.96
C GLY A 88 6.47 -0.73 -8.83
N TRP A 89 6.58 -1.16 -7.58
CA TRP A 89 6.20 -0.37 -6.41
C TRP A 89 7.33 0.52 -5.94
N ILE A 90 6.99 1.72 -5.51
CA ILE A 90 7.93 2.57 -4.77
C ILE A 90 8.06 2.00 -3.36
N GLN A 91 9.28 1.77 -2.90
CA GLN A 91 9.55 1.23 -1.57
C GLN A 91 10.20 2.31 -0.70
N LEU A 92 9.57 2.66 0.41
CA LEU A 92 10.05 3.61 1.40
C LEU A 92 10.38 2.85 2.68
N PHE A 93 11.54 3.07 3.26
CA PHE A 93 11.99 2.36 4.47
C PHE A 93 12.09 3.32 5.64
N ALA A 94 11.38 3.03 6.73
CA ALA A 94 11.37 3.80 7.96
C ALA A 94 12.40 3.26 8.95
N GLU A 95 13.17 4.15 9.58
CA GLU A 95 14.12 3.81 10.65
C GLU A 95 13.52 4.04 12.05
N THR A 96 12.49 4.88 12.16
CA THR A 96 11.83 5.24 13.41
C THR A 96 10.31 5.19 13.29
N ASN A 97 9.59 5.13 14.42
CA ASN A 97 8.13 5.18 14.41
C ASN A 97 7.59 6.54 13.94
N GLN A 98 8.36 7.64 14.16
CA GLN A 98 7.99 8.94 13.59
C GLN A 98 8.07 8.94 12.07
N GLU A 99 9.16 8.41 11.52
CA GLU A 99 9.27 8.26 10.06
C GLU A 99 8.20 7.35 9.49
N ALA A 100 7.86 6.26 10.18
CA ALA A 100 6.79 5.39 9.74
C ALA A 100 5.46 6.15 9.57
N LEU A 101 5.10 7.03 10.52
CA LEU A 101 3.92 7.89 10.40
C LEU A 101 4.04 8.87 9.25
N ASP A 102 5.16 9.60 9.19
CA ASP A 102 5.36 10.67 8.21
C ASP A 102 5.41 10.11 6.78
N LEU A 103 6.08 8.97 6.60
CA LEU A 103 6.17 8.28 5.31
C LEU A 103 4.83 7.75 4.83
N HIS A 104 3.91 7.33 5.72
CA HIS A 104 2.56 6.92 5.30
C HIS A 104 1.78 8.09 4.70
N ILE A 105 1.84 9.27 5.29
CA ILE A 105 1.18 10.46 4.76
C ILE A 105 1.79 10.86 3.42
N GLN A 106 3.12 10.82 3.32
CA GLN A 106 3.84 11.09 2.08
C GLN A 106 3.56 10.04 1.00
N ALA A 107 3.46 8.76 1.39
CA ALA A 107 3.18 7.66 0.47
C ALA A 107 1.86 7.83 -0.28
N PHE A 108 0.80 8.28 0.39
CA PHE A 108 -0.46 8.59 -0.29
C PHE A 108 -0.27 9.68 -1.34
N LYS A 109 0.41 10.77 -0.99
CA LYS A 109 0.65 11.86 -1.93
C LYS A 109 1.48 11.40 -3.13
N ILE A 110 2.57 10.70 -2.90
CA ILE A 110 3.44 10.16 -3.95
C ILE A 110 2.65 9.19 -4.84
N ALA A 111 1.90 8.26 -4.25
CA ALA A 111 1.12 7.28 -4.98
C ALA A 111 0.10 7.96 -5.92
N GLU A 112 -0.63 8.94 -5.40
CA GLU A 112 -1.69 9.65 -6.14
C GLU A 112 -1.10 10.54 -7.24
N GLU A 113 -0.01 11.26 -6.97
CA GLU A 113 0.66 12.11 -7.97
C GLU A 113 1.29 11.29 -9.09
N MET A 114 1.92 10.15 -8.76
CA MET A 114 2.60 9.29 -9.74
C MET A 114 1.68 8.29 -10.42
N SER A 115 0.49 8.02 -9.84
CA SER A 115 -0.39 6.90 -10.22
C SER A 115 0.36 5.56 -10.14
N LEU A 116 1.09 5.36 -9.05
CA LEU A 116 1.86 4.14 -8.76
C LEU A 116 1.65 3.73 -7.30
N PRO A 117 1.67 2.44 -7.01
CA PRO A 117 1.55 1.98 -5.63
C PRO A 117 2.84 2.17 -4.84
N VAL A 118 2.70 2.36 -3.52
CA VAL A 118 3.81 2.62 -2.60
C VAL A 118 3.78 1.65 -1.42
N MET A 119 4.92 1.04 -1.10
CA MET A 119 5.13 0.28 0.13
C MET A 119 5.86 1.15 1.16
N VAL A 120 5.33 1.22 2.37
CA VAL A 120 6.04 1.74 3.54
C VAL A 120 6.52 0.54 4.33
N CYS A 121 7.82 0.32 4.29
CA CYS A 121 8.50 -0.79 4.92
C CYS A 121 9.04 -0.36 6.28
N MET A 122 8.80 -1.16 7.31
CA MET A 122 9.29 -0.92 8.67
C MET A 122 9.71 -2.23 9.30
N ASP A 123 10.65 -2.18 10.22
CA ASP A 123 11.13 -3.38 10.89
C ASP A 123 10.01 -4.09 11.65
N GLY A 124 9.81 -5.34 11.32
CA GLY A 124 9.02 -6.22 12.16
C GLY A 124 9.67 -6.35 13.53
N PHE A 125 8.86 -6.42 14.58
CA PHE A 125 9.25 -6.52 15.98
C PHE A 125 10.00 -5.30 16.54
N ILE A 126 11.05 -4.80 15.91
CA ILE A 126 11.85 -3.68 16.43
C ILE A 126 11.02 -2.39 16.47
N LEU A 127 10.46 -1.95 15.35
CA LEU A 127 9.59 -0.78 15.33
C LEU A 127 8.15 -1.13 15.71
N THR A 128 7.62 -2.24 15.23
CA THR A 128 6.21 -2.59 15.43
C THR A 128 5.84 -2.96 16.87
N HIS A 129 6.81 -3.25 17.75
CA HIS A 129 6.61 -3.58 19.16
C HIS A 129 7.28 -2.57 20.10
N ALA A 130 7.90 -1.53 19.57
CA ALA A 130 8.46 -0.45 20.37
C ALA A 130 7.38 0.52 20.86
N TYR A 131 7.56 1.07 22.06
CA TYR A 131 6.77 2.16 22.58
C TYR A 131 7.61 3.45 22.50
N GLU A 132 7.32 4.26 21.51
CA GLU A 132 8.01 5.52 21.28
C GLU A 132 7.01 6.68 21.24
N ARG A 133 7.47 7.85 21.62
CA ARG A 133 6.70 9.06 21.40
C ARG A 133 6.72 9.40 19.93
N VAL A 134 5.52 9.62 19.37
CA VAL A 134 5.33 10.08 18.00
C VAL A 134 4.54 11.40 18.04
N ASP A 135 5.02 12.40 17.35
CA ASP A 135 4.34 13.68 17.23
C ASP A 135 3.31 13.58 16.07
N MET A 136 2.04 13.52 16.44
CA MET A 136 0.93 13.37 15.50
C MET A 136 0.58 14.73 14.85
N PRO A 137 0.54 14.82 13.51
CA PRO A 137 0.01 16.01 12.87
C PRO A 137 -1.49 16.17 13.16
N THR A 138 -1.97 17.39 13.17
CA THR A 138 -3.41 17.67 13.24
C THR A 138 -4.07 17.31 11.90
N GLN A 139 -5.37 17.02 11.93
CA GLN A 139 -6.12 16.74 10.69
C GLN A 139 -5.97 17.87 9.67
N ALA A 140 -6.02 19.13 10.10
CA ALA A 140 -5.85 20.29 9.24
C ALA A 140 -4.47 20.35 8.55
N GLN A 141 -3.42 19.89 9.22
CA GLN A 141 -2.08 19.79 8.63
C GLN A 141 -2.02 18.68 7.58
N VAL A 142 -2.65 17.53 7.88
CA VAL A 142 -2.75 16.43 6.91
C VAL A 142 -3.56 16.84 5.69
N ASP A 143 -4.72 17.47 5.87
CA ASP A 143 -5.58 17.94 4.77
C ASP A 143 -4.90 19.00 3.89
N ALA A 144 -4.08 19.86 4.49
CA ALA A 144 -3.31 20.85 3.74
C ALA A 144 -2.18 20.22 2.90
N PHE A 145 -1.62 19.10 3.36
CA PHE A 145 -0.56 18.38 2.66
C PHE A 145 -1.11 17.38 1.63
N LEU A 146 -2.16 16.66 2.01
CA LEU A 146 -2.78 15.61 1.21
C LEU A 146 -4.23 16.03 0.88
N PRO A 147 -4.47 16.66 -0.29
CA PRO A 147 -5.79 17.10 -0.70
C PRO A 147 -6.74 15.92 -0.94
N PRO A 148 -8.05 16.17 -1.13
CA PRO A 148 -8.98 15.14 -1.57
C PRO A 148 -8.45 14.40 -2.79
N TYR A 149 -8.59 13.08 -2.80
CA TYR A 149 -8.11 12.24 -3.90
C TYR A 149 -8.97 12.44 -5.15
N GLU A 150 -8.31 12.72 -6.26
CA GLU A 150 -8.92 12.80 -7.59
C GLU A 150 -8.28 11.72 -8.48
N PRO A 151 -8.96 10.57 -8.67
CA PRO A 151 -8.42 9.46 -9.45
C PRO A 151 -8.25 9.85 -10.92
N ARG A 152 -7.13 9.48 -11.52
CA ARG A 152 -6.89 9.69 -12.96
C ARG A 152 -7.78 8.83 -13.84
N GLN A 153 -8.17 7.68 -13.34
CA GLN A 153 -8.99 6.70 -14.04
C GLN A 153 -9.91 6.00 -13.03
N VAL A 154 -11.17 5.83 -13.40
CA VAL A 154 -12.19 5.18 -12.58
C VAL A 154 -12.98 4.20 -13.44
N LEU A 155 -13.26 3.03 -12.90
CA LEU A 155 -14.23 2.11 -13.48
C LEU A 155 -15.63 2.64 -13.19
N ASP A 156 -16.21 3.34 -14.16
CA ASP A 156 -17.58 3.90 -14.08
C ASP A 156 -18.51 3.07 -14.98
N PRO A 157 -19.58 2.47 -14.44
CA PRO A 157 -20.55 1.74 -15.24
C PRO A 157 -21.28 2.60 -16.30
N SER A 158 -21.35 3.92 -16.07
CA SER A 158 -21.99 4.86 -17.02
C SER A 158 -21.06 5.29 -18.17
N ASP A 159 -19.75 5.18 -17.96
CA ASP A 159 -18.71 5.41 -18.97
C ASP A 159 -17.67 4.28 -18.91
N PRO A 160 -18.00 3.10 -19.43
CA PRO A 160 -17.20 1.89 -19.25
C PRO A 160 -15.85 1.98 -19.96
N VAL A 161 -14.79 1.73 -19.20
CA VAL A 161 -13.41 1.65 -19.68
C VAL A 161 -12.78 0.32 -19.28
N SER A 162 -11.74 -0.09 -19.99
CA SER A 162 -10.93 -1.24 -19.61
C SER A 162 -9.61 -0.76 -18.99
N ILE A 163 -9.29 -1.28 -17.83
CA ILE A 163 -7.98 -1.09 -17.17
C ILE A 163 -7.19 -2.40 -17.30
N GLY A 164 -5.92 -2.33 -17.69
CA GLY A 164 -5.06 -3.51 -17.79
C GLY A 164 -5.37 -4.40 -18.99
N ALA A 165 -5.59 -3.79 -20.14
CA ALA A 165 -5.75 -4.52 -21.39
C ALA A 165 -4.51 -5.34 -21.73
N MET A 166 -4.69 -6.49 -22.38
CA MET A 166 -3.59 -7.24 -22.97
C MET A 166 -3.01 -6.44 -24.15
N VAL A 167 -1.70 -6.27 -24.13
CA VAL A 167 -0.96 -5.47 -25.13
C VAL A 167 0.04 -6.33 -25.89
N GLY A 168 0.42 -5.89 -27.09
CA GLY A 168 1.51 -6.49 -27.85
C GLY A 168 2.89 -6.03 -27.32
N PRO A 169 3.98 -6.68 -27.74
CA PRO A 169 5.33 -6.38 -27.25
C PRO A 169 5.79 -4.96 -27.57
N GLU A 170 5.19 -4.30 -28.55
CA GLU A 170 5.48 -2.92 -28.94
C GLU A 170 4.91 -1.86 -27.99
N ALA A 171 3.95 -2.25 -27.13
CA ALA A 171 3.28 -1.36 -26.20
C ALA A 171 3.59 -1.70 -24.73
N PHE A 172 4.44 -2.70 -24.50
CA PHE A 172 4.82 -3.16 -23.15
C PHE A 172 6.11 -2.52 -22.66
#